data_d87080c0d754fe0b35c494beb8dc958a
#
_entry.id   d87080c0d754fe0b35c494beb8dc958a
#
_cell.length_a   1.000
_cell.length_b   1.000
_cell.length_c   1.000
_cell.angle_alpha   90.00
_cell.angle_beta   90.00
_cell.angle_gamma   90.00
#
_symmetry.space_group_name_H-M   'P 1'
#
loop_
_entity.id
_entity.type
_entity.pdbx_description
1 polymer ?
#
loop_
_entity_poly.entity_id
_entity_poly.type
_entity_poly.pdbx_seq_one_letter_code
_entity_poly.pdbx_strand_id
1 'polypeptide(L)'
;PQPIRVGCKKRLGEAVVATGFPYDKDRDPDNNTDNVVRILPHVRGLRRFGAAAYDLCSVAAGTMDGYWELALHEWDVCAGELIVQEAGGVVQALRQDRGVSIVAGNAAIVAAIREYVR
;
A
#
# COMPACT_ATOMS: atom_id res chain seq x y z
N PRO A 1 -19.75 3.19 -18.55
CA PRO A 1 -18.95 2.93 -17.37
C PRO A 1 -18.05 4.10 -17.01
N GLN A 2 -17.89 4.31 -15.72
CA GLN A 2 -17.05 5.36 -15.21
C GLN A 2 -15.59 4.90 -15.25
N PRO A 3 -14.66 5.77 -15.64
CA PRO A 3 -13.24 5.45 -15.48
C PRO A 3 -12.89 5.30 -14.00
N ILE A 4 -12.03 4.34 -13.70
CA ILE A 4 -11.56 4.19 -12.33
C ILE A 4 -10.55 5.30 -11.99
N ARG A 5 -10.58 5.74 -10.73
CA ARG A 5 -9.66 6.75 -10.22
C ARG A 5 -9.31 6.45 -8.79
N VAL A 6 -8.08 6.76 -8.42
CA VAL A 6 -7.66 6.71 -7.01
C VAL A 6 -8.47 7.71 -6.19
N GLY A 7 -8.55 7.47 -4.89
CA GLY A 7 -9.24 8.36 -3.98
C GLY A 7 -8.58 9.73 -3.90
N CYS A 8 -9.31 10.68 -3.34
CA CYS A 8 -8.84 12.07 -3.23
C CYS A 8 -8.60 12.52 -1.79
N LYS A 9 -8.57 11.62 -0.84
CA LYS A 9 -8.21 11.95 0.54
C LYS A 9 -6.75 12.38 0.61
N LYS A 10 -6.45 13.31 1.51
CA LYS A 10 -5.10 13.88 1.61
C LYS A 10 -4.45 13.65 2.96
N ARG A 11 -5.23 13.24 3.96
CA ARG A 11 -4.72 13.04 5.33
C ARG A 11 -4.93 11.60 5.76
N LEU A 12 -3.93 11.04 6.43
CA LEU A 12 -4.00 9.67 6.94
C LEU A 12 -5.17 9.44 7.88
N GLY A 13 -5.52 10.42 8.70
CA GLY A 13 -6.64 10.29 9.62
C GLY A 13 -8.00 10.06 8.95
N GLU A 14 -8.08 10.31 7.64
CA GLU A 14 -9.28 10.08 6.84
C GLU A 14 -9.15 8.84 5.96
N ALA A 15 -7.98 8.20 5.96
CA ALA A 15 -7.63 7.16 4.99
C ALA A 15 -7.79 5.76 5.60
N VAL A 16 -8.33 4.86 4.80
CA VAL A 16 -8.28 3.42 5.06
C VAL A 16 -7.19 2.84 4.20
N VAL A 17 -6.22 2.19 4.84
CA VAL A 17 -5.01 1.69 4.21
C VAL A 17 -4.95 0.19 4.33
N ALA A 18 -4.51 -0.49 3.28
CA ALA A 18 -4.31 -1.93 3.28
C ALA A 18 -2.83 -2.26 3.40
N THR A 19 -2.53 -3.42 3.94
CA THR A 19 -1.18 -3.96 4.03
C THR A 19 -1.22 -5.48 4.03
N GLY A 20 -0.04 -6.09 4.02
CA GLY A 20 0.13 -7.53 4.16
C GLY A 20 1.47 -7.80 4.83
N PHE A 21 1.79 -9.08 5.01
CA PHE A 21 2.99 -9.48 5.74
C PHE A 21 3.80 -10.46 4.91
N PRO A 22 5.15 -10.42 5.03
CA PRO A 22 5.99 -11.33 4.28
C PRO A 22 5.77 -12.78 4.70
N TYR A 23 6.14 -13.68 3.82
CA TYR A 23 5.93 -15.11 3.99
C TYR A 23 6.64 -15.66 5.23
N ASP A 24 7.77 -15.05 5.57
CA ASP A 24 8.62 -15.44 6.71
C ASP A 24 8.37 -14.59 7.96
N LYS A 25 7.16 -14.06 8.10
CA LYS A 25 6.80 -13.16 9.22
C LYS A 25 7.03 -13.76 10.60
N ASP A 26 7.01 -15.09 10.69
CA ASP A 26 7.22 -15.80 11.95
C ASP A 26 8.70 -16.01 12.28
N ARG A 27 9.59 -15.79 11.33
CA ARG A 27 11.03 -16.07 11.48
C ARG A 27 11.91 -14.83 11.36
N ASP A 28 11.47 -13.84 10.60
CA ASP A 28 12.24 -12.62 10.35
C ASP A 28 11.57 -11.45 11.08
N PRO A 29 12.28 -10.77 11.98
CA PRO A 29 11.71 -9.61 12.67
C PRO A 29 11.42 -8.43 11.76
N ASP A 30 12.02 -8.38 10.56
CA ASP A 30 11.70 -7.40 9.53
C ASP A 30 10.44 -7.86 8.76
N ASN A 31 9.32 -7.91 9.48
CA ASN A 31 8.09 -8.53 9.00
C ASN A 31 6.91 -7.57 8.89
N ASN A 32 7.17 -6.27 8.80
CA ASN A 32 6.15 -5.23 8.68
C ASN A 32 5.39 -4.91 9.99
N THR A 33 5.63 -5.64 11.07
CA THR A 33 4.94 -5.38 12.34
C THR A 33 5.27 -4.00 12.89
N ASP A 34 6.53 -3.59 12.82
CA ASP A 34 6.96 -2.27 13.30
C ASP A 34 6.28 -1.15 12.51
N ASN A 35 6.10 -1.34 11.21
CA ASN A 35 5.38 -0.39 10.37
C ASN A 35 3.93 -0.24 10.84
N VAL A 36 3.27 -1.36 11.12
CA VAL A 36 1.89 -1.36 11.62
C VAL A 36 1.80 -0.60 12.94
N VAL A 37 2.72 -0.87 13.86
CA VAL A 37 2.75 -0.19 15.15
C VAL A 37 2.89 1.32 14.98
N ARG A 38 3.74 1.75 14.05
CA ARG A 38 3.97 3.19 13.83
C ARG A 38 2.79 3.89 13.17
N ILE A 39 2.15 3.26 12.18
CA ILE A 39 1.14 3.93 11.36
C ILE A 39 -0.28 3.79 11.94
N LEU A 40 -0.56 2.71 12.64
CA LEU A 40 -1.92 2.39 13.09
C LEU A 40 -2.62 3.53 13.82
N PRO A 41 -1.96 4.26 14.74
CA PRO A 41 -2.64 5.36 15.44
C PRO A 41 -3.04 6.53 14.55
N HIS A 42 -2.50 6.61 13.34
CA HIS A 42 -2.63 7.77 12.47
C HIS A 42 -3.62 7.60 11.32
N VAL A 43 -4.05 6.36 11.05
CA VAL A 43 -4.99 6.08 9.95
C VAL A 43 -6.41 5.94 10.48
N ARG A 44 -7.39 6.15 9.60
CA ARG A 44 -8.77 5.90 9.94
C ARG A 44 -9.04 4.41 10.14
N GLY A 45 -8.42 3.57 9.34
CA GLY A 45 -8.52 2.13 9.46
C GLY A 45 -7.43 1.42 8.70
N LEU A 46 -7.16 0.19 9.12
CA LEU A 46 -6.16 -0.66 8.50
C LEU A 46 -6.84 -1.96 8.11
N ARG A 47 -6.53 -2.47 6.92
CA ARG A 47 -7.13 -3.71 6.38
C ARG A 47 -6.03 -4.65 5.94
N ARG A 48 -6.32 -5.93 5.99
CA ARG A 48 -5.42 -6.99 5.51
C ARG A 48 -6.23 -8.00 4.73
N PHE A 49 -6.21 -7.90 3.41
CA PHE A 49 -6.99 -8.80 2.53
C PHE A 49 -6.19 -10.01 2.08
N GLY A 50 -4.86 -9.92 2.09
CA GLY A 50 -4.00 -11.04 1.76
C GLY A 50 -3.73 -11.26 0.29
N ALA A 51 -3.98 -10.26 -0.57
CA ALA A 51 -3.71 -10.35 -2.01
C ALA A 51 -3.29 -9.00 -2.55
N ALA A 52 -2.03 -8.87 -2.96
CA ALA A 52 -1.48 -7.62 -3.47
C ALA A 52 -2.23 -7.10 -4.69
N ALA A 53 -2.59 -8.00 -5.62
CA ALA A 53 -3.34 -7.61 -6.81
C ALA A 53 -4.69 -7.01 -6.46
N TYR A 54 -5.40 -7.60 -5.50
CA TYR A 54 -6.68 -7.07 -5.02
C TYR A 54 -6.49 -5.70 -4.37
N ASP A 55 -5.46 -5.58 -3.52
CA ASP A 55 -5.19 -4.33 -2.81
C ASP A 55 -4.86 -3.20 -3.78
N LEU A 56 -4.03 -3.46 -4.78
CA LEU A 56 -3.68 -2.45 -5.78
C LEU A 56 -4.90 -2.07 -6.63
N CYS A 57 -5.72 -3.02 -7.02
CA CYS A 57 -6.96 -2.72 -7.75
C CYS A 57 -7.93 -1.90 -6.90
N SER A 58 -8.01 -2.17 -5.59
CA SER A 58 -8.86 -1.42 -4.68
C SER A 58 -8.37 0.02 -4.53
N VAL A 59 -7.06 0.24 -4.50
CA VAL A 59 -6.49 1.59 -4.50
C VAL A 59 -6.83 2.30 -5.81
N ALA A 60 -6.67 1.63 -6.95
CA ALA A 60 -6.98 2.20 -8.25
C ALA A 60 -8.45 2.60 -8.37
N ALA A 61 -9.35 1.81 -7.78
CA ALA A 61 -10.79 2.08 -7.80
C ALA A 61 -11.23 3.10 -6.76
N GLY A 62 -10.35 3.49 -5.83
CA GLY A 62 -10.67 4.45 -4.79
C GLY A 62 -11.40 3.85 -3.59
N THR A 63 -11.57 2.53 -3.52
CA THR A 63 -12.20 1.87 -2.37
C THR A 63 -11.24 1.69 -1.20
N MET A 64 -9.94 1.70 -1.47
CA MET A 64 -8.87 1.85 -0.48
C MET A 64 -8.11 3.13 -0.80
N ASP A 65 -7.64 3.81 0.22
CA ASP A 65 -6.94 5.08 0.03
C ASP A 65 -5.43 4.89 -0.15
N GLY A 66 -4.89 3.80 0.37
CA GLY A 66 -3.48 3.49 0.24
C GLY A 66 -3.19 2.03 0.52
N TYR A 67 -1.98 1.63 0.18
CA TYR A 67 -1.50 0.26 0.38
C TYR A 67 0.01 0.27 0.46
N TRP A 68 0.56 -0.55 1.34
CA TRP A 68 1.99 -0.83 1.36
C TRP A 68 2.21 -2.30 1.70
N GLU A 69 3.28 -2.87 1.18
CA GLU A 69 3.68 -4.23 1.54
C GLU A 69 5.15 -4.43 1.25
N LEU A 70 5.78 -5.32 2.02
CA LEU A 70 7.19 -5.68 1.88
C LEU A 70 7.34 -7.05 1.27
N ALA A 71 8.47 -7.27 0.60
CA ALA A 71 8.92 -8.60 0.18
C ALA A 71 7.96 -9.31 -0.78
N LEU A 72 7.38 -8.56 -1.71
CA LEU A 72 6.56 -9.10 -2.78
C LEU A 72 7.45 -9.58 -3.93
N HIS A 73 6.86 -10.36 -4.83
CA HIS A 73 7.46 -10.70 -6.12
C HIS A 73 6.94 -9.77 -7.21
N GLU A 74 7.72 -9.60 -8.27
CA GLU A 74 7.32 -8.72 -9.37
C GLU A 74 5.98 -9.12 -9.99
N TRP A 75 5.72 -10.42 -10.12
CA TRP A 75 4.45 -10.89 -10.69
C TRP A 75 3.24 -10.59 -9.80
N ASP A 76 3.46 -10.29 -8.52
CA ASP A 76 2.38 -9.89 -7.62
C ASP A 76 1.89 -8.48 -7.88
N VAL A 77 2.74 -7.62 -8.45
CA VAL A 77 2.50 -6.18 -8.46
C VAL A 77 2.46 -5.56 -9.85
N CYS A 78 3.08 -6.16 -10.88
CA CYS A 78 3.29 -5.45 -12.14
C CYS A 78 2.00 -4.98 -12.81
N ALA A 79 0.97 -5.80 -12.88
CA ALA A 79 -0.31 -5.41 -13.47
C ALA A 79 -1.03 -4.39 -12.60
N GLY A 80 -1.06 -4.60 -11.29
CA GLY A 80 -1.71 -3.69 -10.35
C GLY A 80 -1.05 -2.33 -10.30
N GLU A 81 0.26 -2.28 -10.40
CA GLU A 81 1.01 -1.02 -10.46
C GLU A 81 0.58 -0.19 -11.66
N LEU A 82 0.48 -0.82 -12.83
CA LEU A 82 0.05 -0.13 -14.05
C LEU A 82 -1.38 0.41 -13.89
N ILE A 83 -2.27 -0.39 -13.31
CA ILE A 83 -3.66 0.01 -13.10
C ILE A 83 -3.74 1.22 -12.16
N VAL A 84 -2.97 1.23 -11.08
CA VAL A 84 -2.93 2.38 -10.15
C VAL A 84 -2.44 3.63 -10.87
N GLN A 85 -1.38 3.51 -11.66
CA GLN A 85 -0.82 4.63 -12.40
C GLN A 85 -1.83 5.19 -13.42
N GLU A 86 -2.52 4.31 -14.14
CA GLU A 86 -3.54 4.72 -15.10
C GLU A 86 -4.74 5.39 -14.41
N ALA A 87 -5.00 5.03 -13.16
CA ALA A 87 -6.07 5.64 -12.37
C ALA A 87 -5.66 6.97 -11.70
N GLY A 88 -4.47 7.46 -12.02
CA GLY A 88 -3.97 8.74 -11.49
C GLY A 88 -3.21 8.62 -10.17
N GLY A 89 -2.92 7.40 -9.74
CA GLY A 89 -2.17 7.16 -8.51
C GLY A 89 -0.68 7.05 -8.73
N VAL A 90 0.01 6.81 -7.63
CA VAL A 90 1.46 6.68 -7.57
C VAL A 90 1.80 5.34 -6.91
N VAL A 91 2.80 4.65 -7.44
CA VAL A 91 3.41 3.48 -6.81
C VAL A 91 4.90 3.77 -6.69
N GLN A 92 5.43 3.69 -5.48
CA GLN A 92 6.83 3.95 -5.21
C GLN A 92 7.46 2.76 -4.50
N ALA A 93 8.74 2.51 -4.78
CA ALA A 93 9.52 1.56 -4.01
C ALA A 93 9.77 2.12 -2.61
N LEU A 94 9.55 1.29 -1.59
CA LEU A 94 9.86 1.66 -0.21
C LEU A 94 11.34 1.42 0.10
N ARG A 95 11.86 0.28 -0.33
CA ARG A 95 13.22 -0.13 -0.04
C ARG A 95 13.67 -1.13 -1.10
N GLN A 96 14.98 -1.34 -1.18
CA GLN A 96 15.60 -2.16 -2.23
C GLN A 96 16.17 -3.46 -1.70
N ASP A 97 16.22 -3.64 -0.39
CA ASP A 97 16.90 -4.76 0.27
C ASP A 97 15.96 -5.89 0.69
N ARG A 98 14.68 -5.78 0.34
CA ARG A 98 13.66 -6.71 0.84
C ARG A 98 12.64 -7.00 -0.27
N GLY A 99 13.08 -7.70 -1.31
CA GLY A 99 12.22 -8.02 -2.45
C GLY A 99 11.56 -6.78 -3.07
N VAL A 100 10.39 -6.93 -3.65
CA VAL A 100 9.59 -5.79 -4.10
C VAL A 100 8.80 -5.27 -2.92
N SER A 101 9.15 -4.10 -2.43
CA SER A 101 8.48 -3.45 -1.30
C SER A 101 7.97 -2.11 -1.78
N ILE A 102 6.65 -1.89 -1.70
CA ILE A 102 6.01 -0.76 -2.37
C ILE A 102 5.01 -0.05 -1.47
N VAL A 103 4.71 1.18 -1.86
CA VAL A 103 3.61 1.97 -1.33
C VAL A 103 2.83 2.55 -2.50
N ALA A 104 1.50 2.53 -2.41
CA ALA A 104 0.60 2.96 -3.48
C ALA A 104 -0.54 3.81 -2.92
N GLY A 105 -1.02 4.75 -3.72
CA GLY A 105 -2.11 5.64 -3.38
C GLY A 105 -2.06 6.88 -4.25
N ASN A 106 -2.84 7.92 -3.89
CA ASN A 106 -2.59 9.22 -4.48
C ASN A 106 -1.29 9.80 -3.90
N ALA A 107 -0.75 10.83 -4.50
CA ALA A 107 0.56 11.37 -4.11
C ALA A 107 0.59 11.81 -2.65
N ALA A 108 -0.48 12.43 -2.15
CA ALA A 108 -0.54 12.91 -0.77
C ALA A 108 -0.53 11.75 0.24
N ILE A 109 -1.29 10.71 -0.04
CA ILE A 109 -1.38 9.54 0.83
C ILE A 109 -0.07 8.76 0.81
N VAL A 110 0.56 8.59 -0.35
CA VAL A 110 1.88 7.94 -0.44
C VAL A 110 2.90 8.68 0.40
N ALA A 111 2.96 10.00 0.28
CA ALA A 111 3.89 10.81 1.08
C ALA A 111 3.62 10.65 2.58
N ALA A 112 2.35 10.64 2.97
CA ALA A 112 1.99 10.51 4.38
C ALA A 112 2.32 9.12 4.93
N ILE A 113 2.07 8.06 4.17
CA ILE A 113 2.43 6.69 4.59
C ILE A 113 3.95 6.58 4.79
N ARG A 114 4.73 7.17 3.89
CA ARG A 114 6.20 7.08 3.95
C ARG A 114 6.81 7.77 5.18
N GLU A 115 6.08 8.60 5.87
CA GLU A 115 6.54 9.18 7.14
C GLU A 115 6.63 8.13 8.24
N TYR A 116 5.86 7.05 8.16
CA TYR A 116 5.76 6.04 9.22
C TYR A 116 6.29 4.67 8.81
N VAL A 117 6.34 4.39 7.53
CA VAL A 117 6.62 3.04 7.00
C VAL A 117 8.00 3.01 6.35
N ARG A 118 8.75 1.92 6.66
CA ARG A 118 10.10 1.70 6.14
C ARG A 118 10.12 0.42 5.29
#